data_d0c892d37b5a4ee764ed0bc220600a4c
#
_entry.id   d0c892d37b5a4ee764ed0bc220600a4c
#
_cell.length_a   1.000
_cell.length_b   1.000
_cell.length_c   1.000
_cell.angle_alpha   90.00
_cell.angle_beta   90.00
_cell.angle_gamma   90.00
#
_symmetry.space_group_name_H-M   'P 1'
#
loop_
_entity.id
_entity.type
_entity.pdbx_description
1 polymer ?
#
loop_
_entity_poly.entity_id
_entity_poly.type
_entity_poly.pdbx_seq_one_letter_code
_entity_poly.pdbx_strand_id
1 'polypeptide(L)'
;TICLAVSPALKAYGIPGRARLFEVVQRVKEVNKLRLSKLMAGGQAVRTVERSRQIECKQSDRKQSAGEQQKRIQAEGNPDERKKYVTENDIAENDITESTMEGFEYASYNAKLLDAHPEYELTYIVAPPRMALYMDYSTRIYNIYLKYIAPEDISVYSIDEVFMDVTHYLRTYHMTARELASKMIDDVLKDTGITATCGIGTNLYLCKIAMDIMAKHAMPDERGVRIAELNENSYRRKLWDHRPITDFWRVGAGYAKKLEAAGMYT
;
A
#
# COMPACT_ATOMS: atom_id res chain seq x y z
N THR A 1 -10.71 -12.19 -12.41
CA THR A 1 -10.16 -12.10 -11.05
C THR A 1 -9.94 -10.64 -10.72
N ILE A 2 -10.37 -10.19 -9.54
CA ILE A 2 -10.16 -8.85 -9.00
C ILE A 2 -9.06 -8.94 -7.95
N CYS A 3 -8.10 -8.00 -7.98
CA CYS A 3 -7.06 -7.90 -6.96
C CYS A 3 -7.68 -7.42 -5.63
N LEU A 4 -7.35 -8.05 -4.52
CA LEU A 4 -7.76 -7.60 -3.19
C LEU A 4 -7.10 -6.28 -2.82
N ALA A 5 -5.81 -6.15 -3.14
CA ALA A 5 -5.02 -4.96 -2.92
C ALA A 5 -3.96 -4.81 -4.03
N VAL A 6 -3.45 -3.61 -4.18
CA VAL A 6 -2.34 -3.26 -5.08
C VAL A 6 -1.32 -2.49 -4.24
N SER A 7 -0.04 -2.81 -4.39
CA SER A 7 1.04 -2.15 -3.64
C SER A 7 1.09 -0.64 -3.96
N PRO A 8 1.57 0.20 -3.02
CA PRO A 8 1.75 1.64 -3.28
C PRO A 8 2.60 1.93 -4.52
N ALA A 9 3.66 1.13 -4.74
CA ALA A 9 4.52 1.25 -5.90
C ALA A 9 3.76 1.05 -7.23
N LEU A 10 2.89 0.03 -7.34
CA LEU A 10 2.05 -0.18 -8.52
C LEU A 10 0.95 0.88 -8.66
N LYS A 11 0.41 1.40 -7.55
CA LYS A 11 -0.54 2.52 -7.59
C LYS A 11 0.07 3.79 -8.20
N ALA A 12 1.36 4.04 -7.99
CA ALA A 12 2.08 5.16 -8.59
C ALA A 12 2.09 5.10 -10.13
N TYR A 13 1.97 3.91 -10.71
CA TYR A 13 1.80 3.72 -12.16
C TYR A 13 0.34 3.82 -12.64
N GLY A 14 -0.59 4.26 -11.78
CA GLY A 14 -2.01 4.47 -12.12
C GLY A 14 -2.87 3.20 -12.06
N ILE A 15 -2.43 2.16 -11.33
CA ILE A 15 -3.20 0.93 -11.14
C ILE A 15 -4.08 1.09 -9.89
N PRO A 16 -5.42 1.02 -9.99
CA PRO A 16 -6.31 1.21 -8.85
C PRO A 16 -6.27 0.05 -7.87
N GLY A 17 -6.62 0.30 -6.60
CA GLY A 17 -6.50 -0.66 -5.50
C GLY A 17 -7.30 -1.97 -5.66
N ARG A 18 -8.37 -1.96 -6.47
CA ARG A 18 -9.21 -3.12 -6.77
C ARG A 18 -9.26 -3.40 -8.28
N ALA A 19 -8.13 -3.22 -8.97
CA ALA A 19 -8.02 -3.49 -10.39
C ALA A 19 -8.35 -4.96 -10.71
N ARG A 20 -8.92 -5.20 -11.87
CA ARG A 20 -8.97 -6.53 -12.44
C ARG A 20 -7.58 -6.92 -12.92
N LEU A 21 -7.21 -8.17 -12.78
CA LEU A 21 -5.85 -8.63 -13.14
C LEU A 21 -5.48 -8.28 -14.59
N PHE A 22 -6.42 -8.36 -15.53
CA PHE A 22 -6.15 -7.98 -16.92
C PHE A 22 -5.84 -6.48 -17.08
N GLU A 23 -6.47 -5.61 -16.27
CA GLU A 23 -6.19 -4.16 -16.26
C GLU A 23 -4.77 -3.89 -15.75
N VAL A 24 -4.32 -4.67 -14.74
CA VAL A 24 -2.93 -4.62 -14.27
C VAL A 24 -1.97 -5.00 -15.39
N VAL A 25 -2.22 -6.13 -16.07
CA VAL A 25 -1.40 -6.60 -17.20
C VAL A 25 -1.32 -5.54 -18.31
N GLN A 26 -2.46 -4.96 -18.70
CA GLN A 26 -2.51 -3.93 -19.75
C GLN A 26 -1.73 -2.69 -19.32
N ARG A 27 -1.96 -2.21 -18.10
CA ARG A 27 -1.29 -1.01 -17.59
C ARG A 27 0.22 -1.18 -17.48
N VAL A 28 0.70 -2.34 -17.01
CA VAL A 28 2.13 -2.64 -16.96
C VAL A 28 2.73 -2.65 -18.37
N LYS A 29 2.05 -3.25 -19.36
CA LYS A 29 2.50 -3.19 -20.77
C LYS A 29 2.59 -1.77 -21.31
N GLU A 30 1.62 -0.89 -20.98
CA GLU A 30 1.65 0.52 -21.38
C GLU A 30 2.83 1.25 -20.74
N VAL A 31 3.05 1.04 -19.44
CA VAL A 31 4.18 1.64 -18.71
C VAL A 31 5.50 1.20 -19.33
N ASN A 32 5.67 -0.09 -19.63
CA ASN A 32 6.87 -0.60 -20.26
C ASN A 32 7.10 -0.04 -21.65
N LYS A 33 6.06 0.11 -22.48
CA LYS A 33 6.16 0.81 -23.77
C LYS A 33 6.65 2.25 -23.62
N LEU A 34 6.14 2.97 -22.60
CA LEU A 34 6.60 4.33 -22.30
C LEU A 34 8.05 4.37 -21.81
N ARG A 35 8.47 3.41 -20.97
CA ARG A 35 9.86 3.27 -20.53
C ARG A 35 10.78 3.04 -21.73
N LEU A 36 10.42 2.10 -22.59
CA LEU A 36 11.20 1.78 -23.80
C LEU A 36 11.30 2.98 -24.76
N SER A 37 10.20 3.70 -24.99
CA SER A 37 10.20 4.89 -25.86
C SER A 37 11.11 6.00 -25.31
N LYS A 38 11.15 6.19 -23.99
CA LYS A 38 12.07 7.14 -23.34
C LYS A 38 13.53 6.72 -23.48
N LEU A 39 13.83 5.44 -23.36
CA LEU A 39 15.20 4.91 -23.58
C LEU A 39 15.67 5.16 -25.00
N MET A 40 14.83 4.88 -26.00
CA MET A 40 15.16 5.10 -27.41
C MET A 40 15.35 6.59 -27.72
N ALA A 41 14.50 7.46 -27.19
CA ALA A 41 14.61 8.91 -27.35
C ALA A 41 15.84 9.50 -26.66
N GLY A 42 16.28 8.92 -25.53
CA GLY A 42 17.44 9.39 -24.75
C GLY A 42 18.81 8.89 -25.26
N GLY A 43 18.88 8.11 -26.34
CA GLY A 43 20.14 7.59 -26.90
C GLY A 43 20.90 6.64 -25.97
N GLN A 44 20.26 6.11 -24.92
CA GLN A 44 20.91 5.24 -23.91
C GLN A 44 20.94 3.75 -24.31
N ALA A 45 20.27 3.35 -25.39
CA ALA A 45 20.22 1.98 -25.86
C ALA A 45 21.63 1.40 -26.22
N VAL A 46 22.59 2.25 -26.58
CA VAL A 46 23.94 1.81 -26.94
C VAL A 46 24.83 1.49 -25.71
N ARG A 47 24.52 2.06 -24.54
CA ARG A 47 25.30 1.82 -23.30
C ARG A 47 24.91 0.55 -22.57
N THR A 48 23.74 0.00 -22.84
CA THR A 48 23.19 -1.18 -22.14
C THR A 48 24.01 -2.44 -22.48
N VAL A 49 24.38 -2.63 -23.74
CA VAL A 49 25.12 -3.82 -24.22
C VAL A 49 26.53 -3.92 -23.62
N GLU A 50 27.22 -2.80 -23.45
CA GLU A 50 28.57 -2.81 -22.86
C GLU A 50 28.55 -3.05 -21.34
N ARG A 51 27.51 -2.59 -20.64
CA ARG A 51 27.38 -2.75 -19.19
C ARG A 51 26.98 -4.17 -18.81
N SER A 52 26.14 -4.83 -19.62
CA SER A 52 25.70 -6.21 -19.44
C SER A 52 26.85 -7.20 -19.49
N ARG A 53 27.79 -7.03 -20.43
CA ARG A 53 29.01 -7.84 -20.52
C ARG A 53 29.91 -7.75 -19.28
N GLN A 54 29.90 -6.60 -18.58
CA GLN A 54 30.66 -6.43 -17.33
C GLN A 54 29.96 -7.10 -16.12
N ILE A 55 28.64 -7.23 -16.14
CA ILE A 55 27.85 -7.89 -15.07
C ILE A 55 27.96 -9.41 -15.21
N GLU A 56 27.89 -9.96 -16.42
CA GLU A 56 28.08 -11.40 -16.66
C GLU A 56 29.47 -11.88 -16.22
N CYS A 57 30.52 -11.09 -16.47
CA CYS A 57 31.85 -11.40 -16.00
C CYS A 57 31.96 -11.47 -14.47
N LYS A 58 31.26 -10.58 -13.76
CA LYS A 58 31.21 -10.56 -12.29
C LYS A 58 30.29 -11.65 -11.69
N GLN A 59 29.29 -12.13 -12.41
CA GLN A 59 28.39 -13.20 -11.95
C GLN A 59 29.03 -14.58 -12.11
N SER A 60 29.91 -14.80 -13.13
CA SER A 60 30.64 -16.06 -13.28
C SER A 60 31.64 -16.28 -12.14
N ASP A 61 32.31 -15.22 -11.69
CA ASP A 61 33.26 -15.27 -10.58
C ASP A 61 32.58 -15.45 -9.20
N ARG A 62 31.33 -14.96 -9.04
CA ARG A 62 30.55 -15.11 -7.82
C ARG A 62 29.84 -16.46 -7.67
N LYS A 63 29.45 -17.13 -8.77
CA LYS A 63 28.84 -18.47 -8.72
C LYS A 63 29.81 -19.54 -8.18
N GLN A 64 31.12 -19.35 -8.31
CA GLN A 64 32.11 -20.23 -7.73
C GLN A 64 32.28 -20.04 -6.21
N SER A 65 32.09 -18.82 -5.67
CA SER A 65 32.15 -18.54 -4.23
C SER A 65 30.87 -18.84 -3.47
N ALA A 66 29.69 -18.73 -4.10
CA ALA A 66 28.38 -19.02 -3.48
C ALA A 66 28.14 -20.52 -3.24
N GLY A 67 28.73 -21.40 -4.05
CA GLY A 67 28.63 -22.85 -3.87
C GLY A 67 29.29 -23.37 -2.58
N GLU A 68 30.28 -22.68 -2.07
CA GLU A 68 30.97 -23.03 -0.80
C GLU A 68 30.27 -22.46 0.44
N GLN A 69 29.55 -21.32 0.33
CA GLN A 69 28.82 -20.72 1.44
C GLN A 69 27.47 -21.41 1.71
N GLN A 70 26.80 -21.94 0.68
CA GLN A 70 25.52 -22.63 0.85
C GLN A 70 25.62 -23.95 1.64
N LYS A 71 26.80 -24.60 1.64
CA LYS A 71 27.06 -25.79 2.46
C LYS A 71 27.26 -25.49 3.96
N ARG A 72 27.49 -24.23 4.32
CA ARG A 72 27.74 -23.81 5.73
C ARG A 72 26.48 -23.31 6.45
N ILE A 73 25.40 -22.99 5.75
CA ILE A 73 24.19 -22.36 6.32
C ILE A 73 23.08 -23.37 6.65
N GLN A 74 23.26 -24.67 6.34
CA GLN A 74 22.28 -25.73 6.67
C GLN A 74 22.41 -26.32 8.09
N ALA A 75 23.31 -25.82 8.91
CA ALA A 75 23.43 -26.21 10.31
C ALA A 75 23.27 -24.96 11.17
N GLU A 76 22.20 -24.93 11.97
CA GLU A 76 21.87 -23.98 13.03
C GLU A 76 20.97 -22.79 12.63
N GLY A 77 19.74 -22.78 13.20
CA GLY A 77 18.87 -21.61 13.16
C GLY A 77 17.46 -21.83 13.69
N ASN A 78 17.26 -21.41 14.91
CA ASN A 78 16.01 -21.29 15.65
C ASN A 78 14.98 -20.40 14.90
N PRO A 79 13.66 -20.77 14.81
CA PRO A 79 12.66 -20.06 14.00
C PRO A 79 12.21 -18.68 14.51
N ASP A 80 12.65 -18.22 15.67
CA ASP A 80 12.05 -17.05 16.37
C ASP A 80 12.75 -15.69 16.14
N GLU A 81 13.78 -15.61 15.30
CA GLU A 81 14.51 -14.37 15.07
C GLU A 81 14.33 -13.76 13.66
N ARG A 82 13.10 -13.59 13.16
CA ARG A 82 12.85 -12.82 11.92
C ARG A 82 12.07 -11.53 12.16
N LYS A 83 12.59 -10.66 13.02
CA LYS A 83 12.33 -9.21 12.97
C LYS A 83 13.60 -8.49 12.53
N LYS A 84 14.01 -8.65 11.29
CA LYS A 84 14.95 -7.71 10.66
C LYS A 84 14.16 -6.72 9.83
N TYR A 85 14.21 -5.47 10.24
CA TYR A 85 13.86 -4.34 9.37
C TYR A 85 14.78 -4.41 8.15
N VAL A 86 14.20 -4.40 6.95
CA VAL A 86 14.95 -4.32 5.69
C VAL A 86 15.70 -2.98 5.69
N THR A 87 17.01 -3.04 5.84
CA THR A 87 17.87 -1.85 5.73
C THR A 87 18.04 -1.46 4.26
N GLU A 88 18.39 -0.20 3.99
CA GLU A 88 18.50 0.36 2.64
C GLU A 88 19.48 -0.36 1.70
N ASN A 89 20.28 -1.28 2.21
CA ASN A 89 21.31 -2.02 1.46
C ASN A 89 20.90 -3.45 1.03
N ASP A 90 19.71 -3.93 1.42
CA ASP A 90 19.23 -5.27 1.04
C ASP A 90 18.46 -5.24 -0.29
N ILE A 91 19.09 -4.76 -1.36
CA ILE A 91 18.63 -5.06 -2.72
C ILE A 91 19.05 -6.51 -2.99
N ALA A 92 18.14 -7.45 -2.83
CA ALA A 92 18.42 -8.85 -3.06
C ALA A 92 18.68 -9.05 -4.57
N GLU A 93 19.72 -9.82 -4.90
CA GLU A 93 20.00 -10.26 -6.29
C GLU A 93 18.77 -10.94 -6.92
N ASN A 94 17.83 -11.44 -6.11
CA ASN A 94 16.58 -12.06 -6.52
C ASN A 94 15.51 -11.07 -7.03
N ASP A 95 15.71 -9.76 -6.91
CA ASP A 95 14.77 -8.73 -7.40
C ASP A 95 14.95 -8.43 -8.89
N ILE A 96 15.99 -9.00 -9.52
CA ILE A 96 16.30 -8.84 -10.94
C ILE A 96 16.12 -10.18 -11.65
N THR A 97 15.37 -10.19 -12.75
CA THR A 97 15.16 -11.35 -13.62
C THR A 97 15.46 -10.98 -15.08
N GLU A 98 15.60 -11.97 -15.94
CA GLU A 98 15.61 -11.73 -17.38
C GLU A 98 14.28 -11.14 -17.83
N SER A 99 14.34 -10.19 -18.77
CA SER A 99 13.13 -9.58 -19.34
C SER A 99 12.45 -10.54 -20.29
N THR A 100 11.10 -10.51 -20.31
CA THR A 100 10.30 -11.23 -21.30
C THR A 100 9.83 -10.32 -22.44
N MET A 101 10.12 -9.02 -22.37
CA MET A 101 9.71 -8.03 -23.35
C MET A 101 10.89 -7.60 -24.21
N GLU A 102 10.74 -7.66 -25.52
CA GLU A 102 11.75 -7.23 -26.48
C GLU A 102 12.17 -5.76 -26.24
N GLY A 103 13.46 -5.51 -26.18
CA GLY A 103 14.04 -4.18 -25.93
C GLY A 103 14.47 -3.91 -24.50
N PHE A 104 14.19 -4.82 -23.57
CA PHE A 104 14.75 -4.85 -22.22
C PHE A 104 15.58 -6.12 -22.03
N GLU A 105 16.67 -6.03 -21.30
CA GLU A 105 17.49 -7.19 -20.95
C GLU A 105 17.10 -7.74 -19.58
N TYR A 106 16.81 -6.86 -18.65
CA TYR A 106 16.45 -7.19 -17.28
C TYR A 106 15.07 -6.67 -16.92
N ALA A 107 14.47 -7.29 -15.93
CA ALA A 107 13.18 -6.92 -15.36
C ALA A 107 13.25 -6.86 -13.82
N SER A 108 12.46 -5.99 -13.20
CA SER A 108 12.39 -5.91 -11.75
C SER A 108 10.98 -5.52 -11.29
N TYR A 109 10.60 -5.99 -10.09
CA TYR A 109 9.42 -5.52 -9.36
C TYR A 109 9.78 -4.53 -8.24
N ASN A 110 11.08 -4.29 -8.01
CA ASN A 110 11.55 -3.38 -6.97
C ASN A 110 11.53 -1.93 -7.48
N ALA A 111 10.74 -1.07 -6.84
CA ALA A 111 10.56 0.31 -7.25
C ALA A 111 11.88 1.10 -7.25
N LYS A 112 12.74 0.92 -6.25
CA LYS A 112 14.05 1.61 -6.17
C LYS A 112 14.96 1.22 -7.33
N LEU A 113 14.97 -0.07 -7.70
CA LEU A 113 15.75 -0.53 -8.87
C LEU A 113 15.19 0.03 -10.17
N LEU A 114 13.87 0.08 -10.31
CA LEU A 114 13.21 0.64 -11.50
C LEU A 114 13.45 2.13 -11.66
N ASP A 115 13.56 2.87 -10.56
CA ASP A 115 13.90 4.30 -10.56
C ASP A 115 15.39 4.53 -10.90
N ALA A 116 16.29 3.68 -10.37
CA ALA A 116 17.73 3.76 -10.64
C ALA A 116 18.09 3.23 -12.04
N HIS A 117 17.30 2.31 -12.60
CA HIS A 117 17.52 1.60 -13.85
C HIS A 117 16.34 1.77 -14.80
N PRO A 118 16.23 2.90 -15.53
CA PRO A 118 15.18 3.10 -16.52
C PRO A 118 15.13 2.03 -17.60
N GLU A 119 16.26 1.35 -17.86
CA GLU A 119 16.43 0.26 -18.81
C GLU A 119 15.86 -1.09 -18.36
N TYR A 120 15.35 -1.19 -17.13
CA TYR A 120 14.70 -2.43 -16.66
C TYR A 120 13.21 -2.44 -16.98
N GLU A 121 12.71 -3.61 -17.36
CA GLU A 121 11.28 -3.87 -17.51
C GLU A 121 10.59 -3.82 -16.13
N LEU A 122 9.47 -3.12 -16.02
CA LEU A 122 8.61 -3.20 -14.84
C LEU A 122 7.88 -4.55 -14.83
N THR A 123 8.07 -5.31 -13.78
CA THR A 123 7.29 -6.52 -13.48
C THR A 123 6.55 -6.40 -12.14
N TYR A 124 5.79 -7.43 -11.77
CA TYR A 124 5.08 -7.48 -10.50
C TYR A 124 4.86 -8.92 -10.04
N ILE A 125 4.67 -9.09 -8.74
CA ILE A 125 4.36 -10.38 -8.14
C ILE A 125 2.85 -10.45 -7.85
N VAL A 126 2.22 -11.56 -8.26
CA VAL A 126 0.85 -11.88 -7.87
C VAL A 126 0.88 -12.77 -6.63
N ALA A 127 0.63 -12.18 -5.47
CA ALA A 127 0.57 -12.93 -4.22
C ALA A 127 -0.79 -13.67 -4.11
N PRO A 128 -0.80 -14.98 -3.87
CA PRO A 128 -2.04 -15.71 -3.61
C PRO A 128 -2.69 -15.23 -2.31
N PRO A 129 -4.03 -15.10 -2.25
CA PRO A 129 -4.73 -14.66 -1.05
C PRO A 129 -4.63 -15.71 0.08
N ARG A 130 -4.42 -15.25 1.31
CA ARG A 130 -4.36 -16.07 2.52
C ARG A 130 -5.43 -15.65 3.52
N MET A 131 -6.71 -15.95 3.22
CA MET A 131 -7.85 -15.44 3.98
C MET A 131 -7.80 -15.82 5.47
N ALA A 132 -7.37 -17.02 5.81
CA ALA A 132 -7.21 -17.43 7.22
C ALA A 132 -6.24 -16.51 7.97
N LEU A 133 -5.11 -16.16 7.36
CA LEU A 133 -4.14 -15.23 7.93
C LEU A 133 -4.74 -13.82 8.10
N TYR A 134 -5.52 -13.35 7.12
CA TYR A 134 -6.14 -12.03 7.22
C TYR A 134 -7.17 -11.98 8.34
N MET A 135 -7.96 -13.05 8.53
CA MET A 135 -8.90 -13.18 9.65
C MET A 135 -8.18 -13.21 11.00
N ASP A 136 -7.06 -13.91 11.11
CA ASP A 136 -6.25 -13.96 12.32
C ASP A 136 -5.75 -12.56 12.70
N TYR A 137 -5.14 -11.84 11.76
CA TYR A 137 -4.69 -10.46 12.01
C TYR A 137 -5.84 -9.49 12.32
N SER A 138 -6.98 -9.62 11.64
CA SER A 138 -8.19 -8.83 11.94
C SER A 138 -8.64 -9.06 13.39
N THR A 139 -8.67 -10.31 13.84
CA THR A 139 -9.02 -10.69 15.22
C THR A 139 -8.01 -10.15 16.23
N ARG A 140 -6.71 -10.24 15.94
CA ARG A 140 -5.65 -9.67 16.80
C ARG A 140 -5.83 -8.16 16.96
N ILE A 141 -6.07 -7.44 15.87
CA ILE A 141 -6.29 -5.99 15.87
C ILE A 141 -7.57 -5.64 16.65
N TYR A 142 -8.64 -6.39 16.45
CA TYR A 142 -9.89 -6.21 17.20
C TYR A 142 -9.66 -6.38 18.71
N ASN A 143 -8.89 -7.38 19.13
CA ASN A 143 -8.54 -7.60 20.53
C ASN A 143 -7.67 -6.46 21.13
N ILE A 144 -6.91 -5.74 20.31
CA ILE A 144 -6.21 -4.52 20.76
C ILE A 144 -7.23 -3.41 21.04
N TYR A 145 -8.23 -3.24 20.18
CA TYR A 145 -9.27 -2.24 20.38
C TYR A 145 -10.11 -2.52 21.63
N LEU A 146 -10.38 -3.80 21.95
CA LEU A 146 -11.07 -4.20 23.19
C LEU A 146 -10.35 -3.81 24.48
N LYS A 147 -9.07 -3.48 24.45
CA LYS A 147 -8.34 -2.92 25.61
C LYS A 147 -8.80 -1.49 25.95
N TYR A 148 -9.43 -0.81 25.01
CA TYR A 148 -9.82 0.60 25.11
C TYR A 148 -11.31 0.82 25.07
N ILE A 149 -12.04 0.07 24.26
CA ILE A 149 -13.45 0.26 23.91
C ILE A 149 -14.20 -1.03 24.14
N ALA A 150 -15.35 -0.94 24.76
CA ALA A 150 -16.23 -2.10 24.99
C ALA A 150 -16.78 -2.63 23.66
N PRO A 151 -17.03 -3.95 23.54
CA PRO A 151 -17.45 -4.57 22.29
C PRO A 151 -18.78 -4.02 21.75
N GLU A 152 -19.69 -3.57 22.60
CA GLU A 152 -20.97 -2.94 22.24
C GLU A 152 -20.82 -1.60 21.52
N ASP A 153 -19.72 -0.90 21.73
CA ASP A 153 -19.38 0.38 21.09
C ASP A 153 -18.47 0.22 19.86
N ILE A 154 -18.15 -1.04 19.50
CA ILE A 154 -17.38 -1.38 18.30
C ILE A 154 -18.29 -2.05 17.27
N SER A 155 -18.45 -1.43 16.10
CA SER A 155 -19.14 -2.02 14.97
C SER A 155 -18.14 -2.47 13.91
N VAL A 156 -17.99 -3.78 13.69
CA VAL A 156 -17.15 -4.34 12.64
C VAL A 156 -17.85 -4.12 11.29
N TYR A 157 -17.22 -3.31 10.44
CA TYR A 157 -17.74 -2.99 9.10
C TYR A 157 -17.21 -3.96 8.03
N SER A 158 -15.95 -4.32 8.12
CA SER A 158 -15.31 -5.29 7.23
C SER A 158 -14.14 -5.98 7.95
N ILE A 159 -13.42 -6.84 7.26
CA ILE A 159 -12.25 -7.54 7.81
C ILE A 159 -11.13 -6.57 8.25
N ASP A 160 -11.10 -5.36 7.70
CA ASP A 160 -10.05 -4.35 7.88
C ASP A 160 -10.57 -2.99 8.36
N GLU A 161 -11.88 -2.87 8.61
CA GLU A 161 -12.50 -1.61 9.03
C GLU A 161 -13.47 -1.82 10.19
N VAL A 162 -13.36 -0.94 11.19
CA VAL A 162 -14.29 -0.87 12.33
C VAL A 162 -14.74 0.57 12.55
N PHE A 163 -15.94 0.74 13.09
CA PHE A 163 -16.41 1.99 13.67
C PHE A 163 -16.44 1.85 15.19
N MET A 164 -16.09 2.91 15.90
CA MET A 164 -16.11 2.96 17.36
C MET A 164 -16.81 4.22 17.82
N ASP A 165 -17.76 4.10 18.73
CA ASP A 165 -18.27 5.25 19.47
C ASP A 165 -17.36 5.49 20.68
N VAL A 166 -16.57 6.54 20.63
CA VAL A 166 -15.63 6.88 21.69
C VAL A 166 -16.13 7.99 22.63
N THR A 167 -17.37 8.45 22.45
CA THR A 167 -17.93 9.63 23.13
C THR A 167 -17.76 9.58 24.65
N HIS A 168 -18.11 8.46 25.27
CA HIS A 168 -18.02 8.30 26.73
C HIS A 168 -16.59 8.02 27.22
N TYR A 169 -15.72 7.51 26.37
CA TYR A 169 -14.36 7.10 26.70
C TYR A 169 -13.39 8.28 26.81
N LEU A 170 -13.63 9.36 26.04
CA LEU A 170 -12.75 10.53 26.02
C LEU A 170 -12.62 11.16 27.42
N ARG A 171 -13.74 11.21 28.16
CA ARG A 171 -13.73 11.73 29.53
C ARG A 171 -13.03 10.78 30.50
N THR A 172 -13.24 9.48 30.36
CA THR A 172 -12.63 8.46 31.20
C THR A 172 -11.11 8.41 31.04
N TYR A 173 -10.63 8.50 29.80
CA TYR A 173 -9.20 8.49 29.51
C TYR A 173 -8.54 9.86 29.61
N HIS A 174 -9.29 10.94 29.83
CA HIS A 174 -8.79 12.32 29.78
C HIS A 174 -8.02 12.64 28.49
N MET A 175 -8.51 12.14 27.36
CA MET A 175 -7.92 12.27 26.04
C MET A 175 -8.88 12.88 25.04
N THR A 176 -8.34 13.55 24.02
CA THR A 176 -9.09 13.88 22.81
C THR A 176 -9.30 12.62 21.95
N ALA A 177 -10.24 12.66 21.04
CA ALA A 177 -10.48 11.55 20.10
C ALA A 177 -9.22 11.24 19.27
N ARG A 178 -8.45 12.26 18.90
CA ARG A 178 -7.19 12.13 18.17
C ARG A 178 -6.11 11.41 18.99
N GLU A 179 -5.94 11.79 20.25
CA GLU A 179 -4.96 11.14 21.13
C GLU A 179 -5.31 9.69 21.38
N LEU A 180 -6.59 9.38 21.61
CA LEU A 180 -7.05 8.00 21.80
C LEU A 180 -6.85 7.17 20.52
N ALA A 181 -7.22 7.72 19.35
CA ALA A 181 -7.00 7.06 18.07
C ALA A 181 -5.51 6.81 17.80
N SER A 182 -4.65 7.82 18.01
CA SER A 182 -3.20 7.65 17.86
C SER A 182 -2.64 6.55 18.75
N LYS A 183 -3.09 6.50 20.01
CA LYS A 183 -2.64 5.47 20.97
C LYS A 183 -3.06 4.07 20.52
N MET A 184 -4.29 3.88 20.06
CA MET A 184 -4.77 2.59 19.54
C MET A 184 -3.99 2.16 18.29
N ILE A 185 -3.74 3.09 17.36
CA ILE A 185 -2.98 2.83 16.13
C ILE A 185 -1.53 2.46 16.46
N ASP A 186 -0.90 3.15 17.41
CA ASP A 186 0.44 2.82 17.89
C ASP A 186 0.53 1.40 18.45
N ASP A 187 -0.46 0.98 19.23
CA ASP A 187 -0.49 -0.36 19.79
C ASP A 187 -0.72 -1.43 18.71
N VAL A 188 -1.56 -1.13 17.70
CA VAL A 188 -1.73 -2.00 16.53
C VAL A 188 -0.39 -2.13 15.79
N LEU A 189 0.30 -1.03 15.54
CA LEU A 189 1.59 -1.03 14.86
C LEU A 189 2.64 -1.83 15.64
N LYS A 190 2.73 -1.63 16.96
CA LYS A 190 3.68 -2.36 17.83
C LYS A 190 3.43 -3.86 17.85
N ASP A 191 2.16 -4.28 17.91
CA ASP A 191 1.80 -5.69 18.05
C ASP A 191 1.85 -6.43 16.70
N THR A 192 1.45 -5.78 15.61
CA THR A 192 1.24 -6.42 14.31
C THR A 192 2.20 -5.99 13.21
N GLY A 193 2.89 -4.86 13.36
CA GLY A 193 3.66 -4.22 12.31
C GLY A 193 2.80 -3.55 11.21
N ILE A 194 1.47 -3.48 11.39
CA ILE A 194 0.53 -2.92 10.43
C ILE A 194 0.18 -1.50 10.82
N THR A 195 0.29 -0.55 9.89
CA THR A 195 -0.18 0.82 10.07
C THR A 195 -1.68 0.91 9.81
N ALA A 196 -2.36 1.83 10.50
CA ALA A 196 -3.76 2.12 10.28
C ALA A 196 -4.00 3.60 9.97
N THR A 197 -5.13 3.88 9.31
CA THR A 197 -5.61 5.23 9.00
C THR A 197 -6.92 5.44 9.73
N CYS A 198 -7.12 6.62 10.33
CA CYS A 198 -8.32 6.92 11.10
C CYS A 198 -9.04 8.17 10.59
N GLY A 199 -10.36 8.07 10.48
CA GLY A 199 -11.25 9.23 10.39
C GLY A 199 -11.94 9.47 11.71
N ILE A 200 -12.07 10.71 12.13
CA ILE A 200 -12.84 11.14 13.32
C ILE A 200 -13.97 12.02 12.84
N GLY A 201 -15.17 11.77 13.32
CA GLY A 201 -16.36 12.54 12.96
C GLY A 201 -17.35 12.62 14.09
N THR A 202 -18.21 13.66 14.07
CA THR A 202 -19.33 13.83 15.02
C THR A 202 -20.47 12.82 14.79
N ASN A 203 -20.39 12.08 13.71
CA ASN A 203 -21.27 10.95 13.40
C ASN A 203 -20.54 9.96 12.47
N LEU A 204 -21.14 8.78 12.30
CA LEU A 204 -20.60 7.67 11.52
C LEU A 204 -20.31 8.06 10.06
N TYR A 205 -21.15 8.85 9.41
CA TYR A 205 -20.94 9.29 8.04
C TYR A 205 -19.72 10.19 7.93
N LEU A 206 -19.62 11.22 8.77
CA LEU A 206 -18.47 12.15 8.77
C LEU A 206 -17.17 11.46 9.14
N CYS A 207 -17.21 10.49 10.06
CA CYS A 207 -16.08 9.64 10.40
C CYS A 207 -15.57 8.89 9.15
N LYS A 208 -16.48 8.24 8.40
CA LYS A 208 -16.11 7.49 7.19
C LYS A 208 -15.57 8.42 6.09
N ILE A 209 -16.19 9.57 5.86
CA ILE A 209 -15.73 10.56 4.88
C ILE A 209 -14.39 11.15 5.29
N ALA A 210 -14.17 11.45 6.58
CA ALA A 210 -12.86 11.91 7.06
C ALA A 210 -11.76 10.89 6.77
N MET A 211 -12.04 9.60 6.94
CA MET A 211 -11.09 8.54 6.64
C MET A 211 -10.83 8.42 5.14
N ASP A 212 -11.88 8.29 4.32
CA ASP A 212 -11.74 7.92 2.92
C ASP A 212 -11.22 9.06 2.05
N ILE A 213 -11.70 10.29 2.25
CA ILE A 213 -11.35 11.45 1.41
C ILE A 213 -10.15 12.22 1.98
N MET A 214 -10.05 12.35 3.31
CA MET A 214 -9.03 13.22 3.88
C MET A 214 -7.83 12.44 4.46
N ALA A 215 -8.05 11.48 5.37
CA ALA A 215 -6.95 10.83 6.08
C ALA A 215 -6.05 10.01 5.13
N LYS A 216 -6.63 9.32 4.14
CA LYS A 216 -5.86 8.54 3.15
C LYS A 216 -4.91 9.40 2.32
N HIS A 217 -5.19 10.69 2.17
CA HIS A 217 -4.39 11.67 1.42
C HIS A 217 -3.61 12.63 2.31
N ALA A 218 -3.79 12.55 3.66
CA ALA A 218 -3.04 13.36 4.60
C ALA A 218 -1.57 12.94 4.64
N MET A 219 -0.69 13.90 4.92
CA MET A 219 0.69 13.58 5.26
C MET A 219 0.71 12.75 6.54
N PRO A 220 1.46 11.65 6.56
CA PRO A 220 1.63 10.87 7.77
C PRO A 220 2.41 11.69 8.81
N ASP A 221 2.15 11.43 10.10
CA ASP A 221 3.01 11.93 11.17
C ASP A 221 4.36 11.18 11.18
N GLU A 222 5.25 11.51 12.11
CA GLU A 222 6.58 10.90 12.25
C GLU A 222 6.55 9.38 12.42
N ARG A 223 5.42 8.82 12.85
CA ARG A 223 5.17 7.38 13.04
C ARG A 223 4.43 6.73 11.87
N GLY A 224 4.16 7.48 10.80
CA GLY A 224 3.41 6.99 9.65
C GLY A 224 1.89 6.99 9.83
N VAL A 225 1.36 7.56 10.92
CA VAL A 225 -0.07 7.59 11.23
C VAL A 225 -0.76 8.71 10.45
N ARG A 226 -1.92 8.41 9.88
CA ARG A 226 -2.76 9.37 9.16
C ARG A 226 -4.13 9.46 9.83
N ILE A 227 -4.44 10.64 10.37
CA ILE A 227 -5.71 10.93 11.03
C ILE A 227 -6.31 12.21 10.45
N ALA A 228 -7.59 12.17 10.10
CA ALA A 228 -8.36 13.35 9.72
C ALA A 228 -9.63 13.47 10.55
N GLU A 229 -10.10 14.71 10.72
CA GLU A 229 -11.28 15.03 11.54
C GLU A 229 -12.26 15.88 10.76
N LEU A 230 -13.54 15.55 10.87
CA LEU A 230 -14.64 16.31 10.32
C LEU A 230 -15.78 16.49 11.35
N ASN A 231 -16.29 17.69 11.38
CA ASN A 231 -17.62 18.03 11.88
C ASN A 231 -18.45 18.64 10.74
N GLU A 232 -19.72 18.91 10.94
CA GLU A 232 -20.62 19.44 9.92
C GLU A 232 -20.11 20.73 9.28
N ASN A 233 -19.55 21.64 10.09
CA ASN A 233 -19.02 22.91 9.59
C ASN A 233 -17.74 22.74 8.77
N SER A 234 -16.83 21.88 9.24
CA SER A 234 -15.58 21.61 8.50
C SER A 234 -15.85 20.79 7.24
N TYR A 235 -16.81 19.87 7.25
CA TYR A 235 -17.28 19.14 6.08
C TYR A 235 -17.75 20.09 4.98
N ARG A 236 -18.67 21.02 5.31
CA ARG A 236 -19.16 22.01 4.34
C ARG A 236 -18.04 22.88 3.78
N ARG A 237 -17.11 23.35 4.61
CA ARG A 237 -16.01 24.21 4.16
C ARG A 237 -14.96 23.50 3.34
N LYS A 238 -14.70 22.21 3.58
CA LYS A 238 -13.56 21.50 2.96
C LYS A 238 -13.97 20.58 1.81
N LEU A 239 -15.21 20.05 1.85
CA LEU A 239 -15.64 18.99 0.95
C LEU A 239 -16.92 19.32 0.16
N TRP A 240 -17.50 20.51 0.33
CA TRP A 240 -18.72 20.89 -0.42
C TRP A 240 -18.48 20.87 -1.94
N ASP A 241 -17.29 21.30 -2.38
CA ASP A 241 -16.89 21.36 -3.78
C ASP A 241 -16.04 20.15 -4.20
N HIS A 242 -15.94 19.11 -3.37
CA HIS A 242 -15.10 17.95 -3.66
C HIS A 242 -15.64 17.17 -4.86
N ARG A 243 -14.73 16.75 -5.73
CA ARG A 243 -15.00 15.92 -6.91
C ARG A 243 -13.98 14.80 -7.02
N PRO A 244 -14.36 13.64 -7.57
CA PRO A 244 -15.69 13.27 -8.06
C PRO A 244 -16.67 12.94 -6.92
N ILE A 245 -17.97 13.06 -7.17
CA ILE A 245 -19.02 12.73 -6.19
C ILE A 245 -19.00 11.24 -5.78
N THR A 246 -18.39 10.39 -6.59
CA THR A 246 -18.19 8.95 -6.30
C THR A 246 -17.20 8.67 -5.18
N ASP A 247 -16.43 9.65 -4.71
CA ASP A 247 -15.55 9.50 -3.56
C ASP A 247 -16.34 9.48 -2.25
N PHE A 248 -17.56 10.02 -2.26
CA PHE A 248 -18.42 10.01 -1.08
C PHE A 248 -18.98 8.61 -0.82
N TRP A 249 -18.91 8.20 0.43
CA TRP A 249 -19.39 6.90 0.87
C TRP A 249 -20.83 6.62 0.42
N ARG A 250 -21.04 5.45 -0.18
CA ARG A 250 -22.31 4.98 -0.78
C ARG A 250 -22.74 5.69 -2.05
N VAL A 251 -21.95 6.56 -2.63
CA VAL A 251 -22.22 7.14 -3.95
C VAL A 251 -21.43 6.36 -5.01
N GLY A 252 -22.04 5.34 -5.57
CA GLY A 252 -21.47 4.60 -6.71
C GLY A 252 -21.80 5.25 -8.05
N ALA A 253 -21.22 4.75 -9.15
CA ALA A 253 -21.39 5.28 -10.50
C ALA A 253 -22.86 5.42 -10.94
N GLY A 254 -23.75 4.51 -10.50
CA GLY A 254 -25.18 4.60 -10.81
C GLY A 254 -25.87 5.78 -10.14
N TYR A 255 -25.54 6.10 -8.88
CA TYR A 255 -26.04 7.29 -8.20
C TYR A 255 -25.42 8.55 -8.76
N ALA A 256 -24.12 8.57 -8.99
CA ALA A 256 -23.42 9.72 -9.59
C ALA A 256 -24.08 10.14 -10.92
N LYS A 257 -24.31 9.18 -11.82
CA LYS A 257 -25.00 9.47 -13.09
C LYS A 257 -26.39 10.10 -12.92
N LYS A 258 -27.16 9.66 -11.92
CA LYS A 258 -28.49 10.24 -11.64
C LYS A 258 -28.40 11.64 -11.03
N LEU A 259 -27.44 11.86 -10.14
CA LEU A 259 -27.19 13.16 -9.52
C LEU A 259 -26.71 14.17 -10.54
N GLU A 260 -25.75 13.78 -11.39
CA GLU A 260 -25.23 14.62 -12.50
C GLU A 260 -26.32 15.00 -13.50
N ALA A 261 -27.24 14.07 -13.84
CA ALA A 261 -28.37 14.35 -14.70
C ALA A 261 -29.38 15.35 -14.05
N ALA A 262 -29.39 15.45 -12.72
CA ALA A 262 -30.15 16.43 -11.95
C ALA A 262 -29.36 17.73 -11.66
N GLY A 263 -28.15 17.88 -12.23
CA GLY A 263 -27.30 19.07 -12.06
C GLY A 263 -26.49 19.07 -10.75
N MET A 264 -26.39 17.94 -10.04
CA MET A 264 -25.63 17.81 -8.79
C MET A 264 -24.30 17.09 -9.07
N TYR A 265 -23.20 17.81 -8.97
CA TYR A 265 -21.84 17.34 -9.31
C TYR A 265 -20.92 17.24 -8.09
N THR A 266 -21.37 17.78 -6.95
CA THR A 266 -20.59 17.85 -5.68
C THR A 266 -21.51 17.54 -4.51
#